data_4ff11dd4eb36ef0d517fad294af29afe
#
_entry.id   4ff11dd4eb36ef0d517fad294af29afe
#
_cell.length_a   1.000
_cell.length_b   1.000
_cell.length_c   1.000
_cell.angle_alpha   90.00
_cell.angle_beta   90.00
_cell.angle_gamma   90.00
#
_symmetry.space_group_name_H-M   'P 1'
#
loop_
_entity.id
_entity.type
_entity.pdbx_description
1 polymer ?
#
loop_
_entity_poly.entity_id
_entity_poly.type
_entity_poly.pdbx_seq_one_letter_code
_entity_poly.pdbx_strand_id
1 'polypeptide(L)'
;ERLLFDDTSFSINEGEKIGLIGVNGTGKSTLLKIVAGLEDADSGSVVRGRSLYIRYLSQIPEFAEGDTVLESVMRENAGETHYSSADEMQATAKSMLNKLGITEHDALTSTLSGGQRKRVALASVLMSTADLLILDEPTNHLDSGMADWLEEYLKAFRGALLMITHDRYFLDSVVGRIVELDKGKLYSYQANYEGFLALKAERMEMAEASERKRQAILRNEIA
;
A
#
# COMPACT_ATOMS: atom_id res chain seq x y z
N GLU A 1 2.41 -11.54 -23.36
CA GLU A 1 1.86 -10.86 -22.16
C GLU A 1 1.58 -11.89 -21.10
N ARG A 2 1.90 -11.59 -19.86
CA ARG A 2 1.65 -12.47 -18.71
C ARG A 2 0.37 -12.05 -18.03
N LEU A 3 -0.61 -12.95 -17.91
CA LEU A 3 -1.80 -12.71 -17.10
C LEU A 3 -1.40 -12.59 -15.63
N LEU A 4 -1.72 -11.45 -14.99
CA LEU A 4 -1.39 -11.18 -13.59
C LEU A 4 -2.54 -11.57 -12.65
N PHE A 5 -3.77 -11.24 -13.03
CA PHE A 5 -4.99 -11.61 -12.30
C PHE A 5 -6.16 -11.76 -13.28
N ASP A 6 -7.06 -12.67 -12.96
CA ASP A 6 -8.20 -13.03 -13.78
C ASP A 6 -9.44 -13.27 -12.90
N ASP A 7 -10.58 -12.69 -13.30
CA ASP A 7 -11.87 -12.80 -12.62
C ASP A 7 -11.76 -12.58 -11.10
N THR A 8 -11.18 -11.43 -10.73
CA THR A 8 -10.94 -11.05 -9.35
C THR A 8 -11.69 -9.79 -8.98
N SER A 9 -12.23 -9.75 -7.76
CA SER A 9 -12.86 -8.54 -7.23
C SER A 9 -12.57 -8.39 -5.73
N PHE A 10 -12.41 -7.16 -5.28
CA PHE A 10 -12.41 -6.79 -3.87
C PHE A 10 -12.86 -5.35 -3.71
N SER A 11 -13.27 -4.99 -2.52
CA SER A 11 -13.69 -3.63 -2.19
C SER A 11 -12.86 -3.10 -1.03
N ILE A 12 -12.73 -1.80 -0.95
CA ILE A 12 -12.12 -1.06 0.16
C ILE A 12 -13.21 -0.17 0.74
N ASN A 13 -13.47 -0.31 2.03
CA ASN A 13 -14.44 0.50 2.75
C ASN A 13 -13.73 1.68 3.45
N GLU A 14 -14.49 2.72 3.77
CA GLU A 14 -14.01 3.87 4.52
C GLU A 14 -13.36 3.44 5.84
N GLY A 15 -12.19 3.97 6.15
CA GLY A 15 -11.44 3.67 7.37
C GLY A 15 -10.83 2.28 7.46
N GLU A 16 -11.04 1.42 6.47
CA GLU A 16 -10.53 0.05 6.46
C GLU A 16 -9.00 0.01 6.28
N LYS A 17 -8.32 -0.85 7.02
CA LYS A 17 -6.86 -1.04 6.91
C LYS A 17 -6.59 -2.41 6.30
N ILE A 18 -6.06 -2.42 5.09
CA ILE A 18 -5.86 -3.64 4.30
C ILE A 18 -4.39 -3.86 3.99
N GLY A 19 -3.89 -5.05 4.29
CA GLY A 19 -2.61 -5.54 3.82
C GLY A 19 -2.77 -6.39 2.56
N LEU A 20 -2.08 -6.02 1.48
CA LEU A 20 -2.00 -6.82 0.26
C LEU A 20 -0.73 -7.66 0.30
N ILE A 21 -0.90 -8.97 0.26
CA ILE A 21 0.20 -9.92 0.30
C ILE A 21 0.19 -10.85 -0.93
N GLY A 22 1.28 -11.52 -1.16
CA GLY A 22 1.47 -12.46 -2.27
C GLY A 22 2.94 -12.62 -2.64
N VAL A 23 3.25 -13.62 -3.43
CA VAL A 23 4.61 -13.89 -3.91
C VAL A 23 5.12 -12.70 -4.75
N ASN A 24 6.44 -12.46 -4.75
CA ASN A 24 7.01 -11.41 -5.58
C ASN A 24 6.78 -11.68 -7.07
N GLY A 25 6.51 -10.63 -7.83
CA GLY A 25 6.22 -10.72 -9.26
C GLY A 25 4.82 -11.23 -9.62
N THR A 26 3.89 -11.31 -8.66
CA THR A 26 2.47 -11.68 -8.93
C THR A 26 1.61 -10.53 -9.44
N GLY A 27 2.11 -9.28 -9.41
CA GLY A 27 1.35 -8.11 -9.85
C GLY A 27 0.80 -7.24 -8.73
N LYS A 28 1.28 -7.39 -7.47
CA LYS A 28 0.80 -6.59 -6.34
C LYS A 28 0.92 -5.07 -6.59
N SER A 29 2.10 -4.59 -7.00
CA SER A 29 2.31 -3.16 -7.27
C SER A 29 1.48 -2.69 -8.47
N THR A 30 1.26 -3.53 -9.48
CA THR A 30 0.35 -3.23 -10.59
C THR A 30 -1.08 -3.07 -10.09
N LEU A 31 -1.54 -3.95 -9.21
CA LEU A 31 -2.87 -3.83 -8.58
C LEU A 31 -2.99 -2.52 -7.79
N LEU A 32 -1.96 -2.14 -7.01
CA LEU A 32 -1.97 -0.85 -6.30
C LEU A 32 -2.10 0.33 -7.26
N LYS A 33 -1.38 0.32 -8.38
CA LYS A 33 -1.44 1.39 -9.38
C LYS A 33 -2.80 1.46 -10.07
N ILE A 34 -3.42 0.32 -10.37
CA ILE A 34 -4.78 0.26 -10.93
C ILE A 34 -5.78 0.84 -9.91
N VAL A 35 -5.70 0.48 -8.64
CA VAL A 35 -6.56 1.04 -7.58
C VAL A 35 -6.32 2.55 -7.45
N ALA A 36 -5.08 2.99 -7.54
CA ALA A 36 -4.71 4.42 -7.51
C ALA A 36 -5.18 5.20 -8.74
N GLY A 37 -5.50 4.53 -9.86
CA GLY A 37 -5.86 5.16 -11.12
C GLY A 37 -4.64 5.62 -11.94
N LEU A 38 -3.48 5.04 -11.68
CA LEU A 38 -2.23 5.33 -12.39
C LEU A 38 -2.00 4.39 -13.57
N GLU A 39 -2.65 3.24 -13.55
CA GLU A 39 -2.67 2.27 -14.64
C GLU A 39 -4.12 1.80 -14.85
N ASP A 40 -4.48 1.49 -16.11
CA ASP A 40 -5.76 0.89 -16.45
C ASP A 40 -5.68 -0.63 -16.42
N ALA A 41 -6.79 -1.29 -16.04
CA ALA A 41 -6.91 -2.72 -16.21
C ALA A 41 -7.23 -3.06 -17.67
N ASP A 42 -6.67 -4.15 -18.19
CA ASP A 42 -6.97 -4.61 -19.57
C ASP A 42 -8.45 -4.98 -19.75
N SER A 43 -9.09 -5.41 -18.67
CA SER A 43 -10.53 -5.72 -18.63
C SER A 43 -11.10 -5.49 -17.23
N GLY A 44 -12.42 -5.44 -17.13
CA GLY A 44 -13.11 -5.15 -15.88
C GLY A 44 -13.27 -3.66 -15.63
N SER A 45 -13.56 -3.29 -14.38
CA SER A 45 -13.77 -1.89 -14.00
C SER A 45 -13.36 -1.63 -12.56
N VAL A 46 -12.86 -0.43 -12.31
CA VAL A 46 -12.61 0.08 -10.96
C VAL A 46 -13.64 1.18 -10.68
N VAL A 47 -14.53 0.91 -9.72
CA VAL A 47 -15.53 1.89 -9.29
C VAL A 47 -14.97 2.66 -8.10
N ARG A 48 -14.89 3.97 -8.21
CA ARG A 48 -14.43 4.88 -7.14
C ARG A 48 -15.57 5.80 -6.73
N GLY A 49 -15.62 6.14 -5.43
CA GLY A 49 -16.52 7.16 -4.92
C GLY A 49 -16.29 8.52 -5.62
N ARG A 50 -17.33 9.33 -5.71
CA ARG A 50 -17.21 10.69 -6.24
C ARG A 50 -16.27 11.50 -5.33
N SER A 51 -15.33 12.23 -5.93
CA SER A 51 -14.37 13.08 -5.21
C SER A 51 -13.43 12.34 -4.24
N LEU A 52 -13.26 11.03 -4.42
CA LEU A 52 -12.32 10.25 -3.62
C LEU A 52 -10.89 10.75 -3.85
N TYR A 53 -10.24 11.20 -2.78
CA TYR A 53 -8.85 11.64 -2.82
C TYR A 53 -7.91 10.52 -2.42
N ILE A 54 -7.09 10.08 -3.38
CA ILE A 54 -6.15 8.97 -3.22
C ILE A 54 -4.72 9.50 -3.24
N ARG A 55 -3.89 9.06 -2.30
CA ARG A 55 -2.44 9.29 -2.33
C ARG A 55 -1.72 7.94 -2.43
N TYR A 56 -0.72 7.90 -3.29
CA TYR A 56 0.05 6.69 -3.59
C TYR A 56 1.53 6.90 -3.32
N LEU A 57 2.12 6.06 -2.47
CA LEU A 57 3.55 5.95 -2.27
C LEU A 57 4.11 4.87 -3.19
N SER A 58 4.82 5.29 -4.23
CA SER A 58 5.51 4.38 -5.15
C SER A 58 6.70 3.67 -4.50
N GLN A 59 6.99 2.46 -4.97
CA GLN A 59 8.22 1.74 -4.59
C GLN A 59 9.47 2.55 -5.00
N ILE A 60 9.44 3.20 -6.15
CA ILE A 60 10.52 4.07 -6.66
C ILE A 60 9.94 5.46 -6.89
N PRO A 61 10.08 6.40 -5.93
CA PRO A 61 9.56 7.74 -6.09
C PRO A 61 10.41 8.57 -7.06
N GLU A 62 9.74 9.38 -7.83
CA GLU A 62 10.33 10.35 -8.74
C GLU A 62 10.09 11.77 -8.23
N PHE A 63 11.05 12.67 -8.45
CA PHE A 63 10.96 14.07 -8.09
C PHE A 63 11.24 14.93 -9.30
N ALA A 64 10.71 16.15 -9.33
CA ALA A 64 11.01 17.10 -10.36
C ALA A 64 12.49 17.50 -10.31
N GLU A 65 13.07 17.70 -11.49
CA GLU A 65 14.48 18.08 -11.62
C GLU A 65 14.72 19.46 -11.00
N GLY A 66 15.78 19.54 -10.19
CA GLY A 66 16.17 20.79 -9.53
C GLY A 66 15.45 21.11 -8.24
N ASP A 67 14.46 20.32 -7.82
CA ASP A 67 13.80 20.53 -6.54
C ASP A 67 14.70 20.20 -5.36
N THR A 68 14.62 21.03 -4.31
CA THR A 68 15.05 20.65 -2.98
C THR A 68 14.04 19.71 -2.31
N VAL A 69 14.48 19.06 -1.24
CA VAL A 69 13.62 18.18 -0.44
C VAL A 69 12.33 18.88 -0.02
N LEU A 70 12.45 20.09 0.54
CA LEU A 70 11.29 20.82 1.00
C LEU A 70 10.38 21.28 -0.14
N GLU A 71 10.96 21.78 -1.24
CA GLU A 71 10.19 22.20 -2.42
C GLU A 71 9.39 21.05 -3.03
N SER A 72 9.97 19.84 -3.10
CA SER A 72 9.28 18.67 -3.62
C SER A 72 8.06 18.31 -2.77
N VAL A 73 8.21 18.30 -1.44
CA VAL A 73 7.11 18.00 -0.51
C VAL A 73 6.02 19.07 -0.58
N MET A 74 6.41 20.36 -0.61
CA MET A 74 5.47 21.49 -0.71
C MET A 74 4.70 21.47 -2.03
N ARG A 75 5.38 21.17 -3.14
CA ARG A 75 4.76 21.08 -4.48
C ARG A 75 3.69 20.00 -4.55
N GLU A 76 4.00 18.81 -4.05
CA GLU A 76 3.06 17.70 -4.07
C GLU A 76 1.83 17.92 -3.18
N ASN A 77 1.95 18.79 -2.18
CA ASN A 77 0.87 19.13 -1.26
C ASN A 77 0.25 20.52 -1.52
N ALA A 78 0.59 21.20 -2.62
CA ALA A 78 0.11 22.54 -2.93
C ALA A 78 -1.42 22.65 -3.07
N GLY A 79 -2.11 21.54 -3.38
CA GLY A 79 -3.57 21.47 -3.46
C GLY A 79 -4.29 21.17 -2.14
N GLU A 80 -3.55 20.91 -1.06
CA GLU A 80 -4.15 20.60 0.25
C GLU A 80 -4.79 21.84 0.86
N THR A 81 -6.07 21.74 1.21
CA THR A 81 -6.88 22.87 1.70
C THR A 81 -7.02 22.93 3.22
N HIS A 82 -6.51 21.93 3.92
CA HIS A 82 -6.59 21.86 5.39
C HIS A 82 -5.53 22.70 6.11
N TYR A 83 -4.50 23.16 5.38
CA TYR A 83 -3.53 24.11 5.91
C TYR A 83 -4.05 25.54 5.79
N SER A 84 -3.98 26.30 6.88
CA SER A 84 -4.44 27.71 6.91
C SER A 84 -3.46 28.66 6.23
N SER A 85 -2.21 28.27 6.06
CA SER A 85 -1.16 29.05 5.40
C SER A 85 -0.05 28.18 4.82
N ALA A 86 0.73 28.75 3.89
CA ALA A 86 1.95 28.11 3.39
C ALA A 86 2.98 27.88 4.48
N ASP A 87 3.06 28.76 5.48
CA ASP A 87 3.98 28.63 6.62
C ASP A 87 3.60 27.44 7.50
N GLU A 88 2.33 27.19 7.73
CA GLU A 88 1.84 26.03 8.47
C GLU A 88 2.17 24.73 7.72
N MET A 89 1.90 24.68 6.43
CA MET A 89 2.24 23.53 5.59
C MET A 89 3.75 23.27 5.60
N GLN A 90 4.57 24.32 5.49
CA GLN A 90 6.03 24.22 5.54
C GLN A 90 6.53 23.70 6.90
N ALA A 91 5.97 24.20 7.99
CA ALA A 91 6.31 23.73 9.33
C ALA A 91 5.97 22.25 9.52
N THR A 92 4.80 21.83 9.03
CA THR A 92 4.38 20.42 9.03
C THR A 92 5.29 19.57 8.17
N ALA A 93 5.68 20.04 6.97
CA ALA A 93 6.60 19.34 6.09
C ALA A 93 7.95 19.09 6.76
N LYS A 94 8.55 20.12 7.36
CA LYS A 94 9.81 20.01 8.10
C LYS A 94 9.70 19.06 9.29
N SER A 95 8.60 19.12 10.04
CA SER A 95 8.35 18.22 11.16
C SER A 95 8.29 16.75 10.69
N MET A 96 7.53 16.49 9.62
CA MET A 96 7.36 15.16 9.05
C MET A 96 8.69 14.59 8.51
N LEU A 97 9.44 15.42 7.77
CA LEU A 97 10.75 15.08 7.26
C LEU A 97 11.73 14.71 8.39
N ASN A 98 11.76 15.53 9.46
CA ASN A 98 12.60 15.27 10.63
C ASN A 98 12.23 13.95 11.34
N LYS A 99 10.93 13.62 11.45
CA LYS A 99 10.47 12.35 11.99
C LYS A 99 10.98 11.15 11.18
N LEU A 100 11.15 11.32 9.89
CA LEU A 100 11.68 10.33 8.98
C LEU A 100 13.21 10.47 8.76
N GLY A 101 13.92 11.21 9.63
CA GLY A 101 15.37 11.36 9.61
C GLY A 101 15.93 12.11 8.41
N ILE A 102 15.14 13.00 7.82
CA ILE A 102 15.56 13.91 6.75
C ILE A 102 15.68 15.32 7.34
N THR A 103 16.89 15.75 7.64
CA THR A 103 17.20 17.05 8.29
C THR A 103 17.68 18.11 7.31
N GLU A 104 18.27 17.70 6.17
CA GLU A 104 18.80 18.58 5.13
C GLU A 104 17.67 18.97 4.16
N HIS A 105 16.81 19.89 4.57
CA HIS A 105 15.60 20.26 3.82
C HIS A 105 15.88 21.00 2.51
N ASP A 106 17.03 21.69 2.44
CA ASP A 106 17.46 22.44 1.25
C ASP A 106 18.38 21.62 0.31
N ALA A 107 18.63 20.36 0.66
CA ALA A 107 19.39 19.46 -0.23
C ALA A 107 18.58 19.16 -1.49
N LEU A 108 19.28 19.06 -2.64
CA LEU A 108 18.64 18.67 -3.90
C LEU A 108 18.16 17.22 -3.84
N THR A 109 16.97 16.94 -4.32
CA THR A 109 16.41 15.58 -4.38
C THR A 109 17.25 14.63 -5.20
N SER A 110 17.98 15.15 -6.19
CA SER A 110 18.91 14.38 -7.03
C SER A 110 20.15 13.84 -6.26
N THR A 111 20.52 14.45 -5.14
CA THR A 111 21.66 14.03 -4.32
C THR A 111 21.31 12.96 -3.28
N LEU A 112 20.03 12.69 -3.09
CA LEU A 112 19.56 11.75 -2.09
C LEU A 112 19.81 10.29 -2.48
N SER A 113 20.13 9.46 -1.48
CA SER A 113 20.11 8.00 -1.63
C SER A 113 18.68 7.50 -1.90
N GLY A 114 18.56 6.29 -2.43
CA GLY A 114 17.25 5.67 -2.67
C GLY A 114 16.37 5.60 -1.42
N GLY A 115 16.98 5.27 -0.27
CA GLY A 115 16.25 5.25 1.01
C GLY A 115 15.80 6.63 1.48
N GLN A 116 16.62 7.67 1.29
CA GLN A 116 16.25 9.04 1.60
C GLN A 116 15.11 9.52 0.68
N ARG A 117 15.19 9.23 -0.63
CA ARG A 117 14.12 9.54 -1.60
C ARG A 117 12.79 8.92 -1.18
N LYS A 118 12.81 7.64 -0.76
CA LYS A 118 11.62 6.94 -0.28
C LYS A 118 11.02 7.61 0.96
N ARG A 119 11.86 8.02 1.92
CA ARG A 119 11.41 8.70 3.14
C ARG A 119 10.85 10.10 2.87
N VAL A 120 11.42 10.84 1.91
CA VAL A 120 10.88 12.14 1.47
C VAL A 120 9.50 11.95 0.83
N ALA A 121 9.34 10.97 -0.07
CA ALA A 121 8.05 10.68 -0.68
C ALA A 121 7.01 10.21 0.35
N LEU A 122 7.43 9.39 1.34
CA LEU A 122 6.55 9.00 2.45
C LEU A 122 6.08 10.22 3.25
N ALA A 123 6.99 11.14 3.61
CA ALA A 123 6.63 12.39 4.28
C ALA A 123 5.56 13.17 3.51
N SER A 124 5.75 13.30 2.19
CA SER A 124 4.81 14.00 1.31
C SER A 124 3.42 13.35 1.30
N VAL A 125 3.36 12.03 1.19
CA VAL A 125 2.08 11.30 1.16
C VAL A 125 1.35 11.39 2.49
N LEU A 126 2.06 11.30 3.62
CA LEU A 126 1.46 11.35 4.96
C LEU A 126 0.95 12.73 5.37
N MET A 127 1.41 13.81 4.71
CA MET A 127 0.91 15.17 4.96
C MET A 127 -0.49 15.42 4.40
N SER A 128 -0.97 14.56 3.52
CA SER A 128 -2.26 14.75 2.83
C SER A 128 -3.45 14.32 3.69
N THR A 129 -4.61 14.89 3.39
CA THR A 129 -5.91 14.48 3.93
C THR A 129 -6.61 13.44 3.06
N ALA A 130 -5.86 12.49 2.52
CA ALA A 130 -6.39 11.47 1.63
C ALA A 130 -7.49 10.63 2.28
N ASP A 131 -8.51 10.28 1.49
CA ASP A 131 -9.53 9.30 1.87
C ASP A 131 -8.97 7.88 1.82
N LEU A 132 -8.01 7.65 0.91
CA LEU A 132 -7.30 6.37 0.74
C LEU A 132 -5.79 6.61 0.58
N LEU A 133 -5.02 6.05 1.49
CA LEU A 133 -3.57 5.92 1.36
C LEU A 133 -3.23 4.56 0.74
N ILE A 134 -2.42 4.57 -0.29
CA ILE A 134 -1.86 3.38 -0.92
C ILE A 134 -0.35 3.41 -0.74
N LEU A 135 0.19 2.46 0.03
CA LEU A 135 1.60 2.45 0.40
C LEU A 135 2.29 1.18 -0.10
N ASP A 136 3.25 1.35 -1.01
CA ASP A 136 4.07 0.25 -1.54
C ASP A 136 5.41 0.19 -0.79
N GLU A 137 5.55 -0.79 0.11
CA GLU A 137 6.72 -1.02 0.96
C GLU A 137 7.14 0.22 1.78
N PRO A 138 6.25 0.80 2.62
CA PRO A 138 6.54 2.02 3.35
C PRO A 138 7.60 1.85 4.45
N THR A 139 7.79 0.63 4.96
CA THR A 139 8.74 0.31 6.03
C THR A 139 10.18 0.14 5.53
N ASN A 140 10.39 0.00 4.22
CA ASN A 140 11.73 -0.13 3.66
C ASN A 140 12.56 1.12 3.95
N HIS A 141 13.80 0.91 4.39
CA HIS A 141 14.76 1.97 4.74
C HIS A 141 14.37 2.82 5.97
N LEU A 142 13.45 2.35 6.81
CA LEU A 142 13.17 2.92 8.13
C LEU A 142 13.97 2.17 9.19
N ASP A 143 14.49 2.90 10.17
CA ASP A 143 14.95 2.30 11.43
C ASP A 143 13.75 1.97 12.33
N SER A 144 14.01 1.30 13.45
CA SER A 144 12.92 0.86 14.36
C SER A 144 12.11 2.04 14.91
N GLY A 145 12.77 3.15 15.27
CA GLY A 145 12.08 4.32 15.81
C GLY A 145 11.17 5.00 14.79
N MET A 146 11.59 5.06 13.53
CA MET A 146 10.77 5.57 12.43
C MET A 146 9.61 4.60 12.11
N ALA A 147 9.86 3.30 12.15
CA ALA A 147 8.83 2.30 11.91
C ALA A 147 7.75 2.32 13.01
N ASP A 148 8.15 2.39 14.28
CA ASP A 148 7.22 2.52 15.42
C ASP A 148 6.37 3.80 15.30
N TRP A 149 6.99 4.93 14.94
CA TRP A 149 6.28 6.17 14.72
C TRP A 149 5.27 6.05 13.55
N LEU A 150 5.68 5.43 12.43
CA LEU A 150 4.79 5.23 11.28
C LEU A 150 3.62 4.31 11.62
N GLU A 151 3.86 3.28 12.40
CA GLU A 151 2.83 2.36 12.90
C GLU A 151 1.74 3.12 13.66
N GLU A 152 2.14 3.93 14.64
CA GLU A 152 1.21 4.74 15.43
C GLU A 152 0.46 5.77 14.57
N TYR A 153 1.17 6.38 13.60
CA TYR A 153 0.55 7.29 12.66
C TYR A 153 -0.54 6.62 11.82
N LEU A 154 -0.25 5.43 11.24
CA LEU A 154 -1.20 4.71 10.40
C LEU A 154 -2.38 4.13 11.18
N LYS A 155 -2.18 3.74 12.44
CA LYS A 155 -3.27 3.35 13.34
C LYS A 155 -4.23 4.51 13.60
N ALA A 156 -3.70 5.71 13.79
CA ALA A 156 -4.49 6.93 14.05
C ALA A 156 -5.12 7.52 12.77
N PHE A 157 -4.63 7.17 11.60
CA PHE A 157 -5.14 7.66 10.32
C PHE A 157 -6.60 7.23 10.12
N ARG A 158 -7.49 8.19 9.85
CA ARG A 158 -8.93 7.95 9.75
C ARG A 158 -9.39 7.41 8.40
N GLY A 159 -8.65 7.72 7.32
CA GLY A 159 -8.94 7.23 5.98
C GLY A 159 -8.68 5.73 5.83
N ALA A 160 -9.02 5.19 4.68
CA ALA A 160 -8.69 3.83 4.31
C ALA A 160 -7.19 3.69 3.99
N LEU A 161 -6.64 2.51 4.21
CA LEU A 161 -5.25 2.16 3.91
C LEU A 161 -5.21 0.86 3.10
N LEU A 162 -4.47 0.88 2.00
CA LEU A 162 -4.06 -0.32 1.27
C LEU A 162 -2.54 -0.36 1.22
N MET A 163 -1.93 -1.40 1.78
CA MET A 163 -0.49 -1.43 1.98
C MET A 163 0.12 -2.77 1.57
N ILE A 164 1.29 -2.71 0.92
CA ILE A 164 2.19 -3.85 0.76
C ILE A 164 3.37 -3.64 1.69
N THR A 165 3.71 -4.64 2.49
CA THR A 165 4.97 -4.69 3.25
C THR A 165 5.39 -6.13 3.50
N HIS A 166 6.70 -6.34 3.61
CA HIS A 166 7.30 -7.62 4.03
C HIS A 166 7.49 -7.70 5.55
N ASP A 167 7.29 -6.58 6.25
CA ASP A 167 7.33 -6.55 7.72
C ASP A 167 6.03 -7.09 8.31
N ARG A 168 6.10 -8.34 8.79
CA ARG A 168 4.94 -9.07 9.31
C ARG A 168 4.41 -8.47 10.62
N TYR A 169 5.30 -7.97 11.47
CA TYR A 169 4.91 -7.36 12.74
C TYR A 169 4.20 -6.04 12.50
N PHE A 170 4.75 -5.22 11.62
CA PHE A 170 4.12 -3.97 11.20
C PHE A 170 2.73 -4.23 10.57
N LEU A 171 2.64 -5.22 9.68
CA LEU A 171 1.38 -5.61 9.05
C LEU A 171 0.34 -6.05 10.10
N ASP A 172 0.75 -6.94 11.03
CA ASP A 172 -0.13 -7.49 12.06
C ASP A 172 -0.69 -6.40 12.99
N SER A 173 0.10 -5.37 13.28
CA SER A 173 -0.29 -4.28 14.17
C SER A 173 -1.20 -3.23 13.54
N VAL A 174 -1.11 -3.03 12.22
CA VAL A 174 -1.78 -1.93 11.52
C VAL A 174 -3.06 -2.37 10.81
N VAL A 175 -3.07 -3.60 10.23
CA VAL A 175 -4.18 -4.01 9.38
C VAL A 175 -5.20 -4.91 10.08
N GLY A 176 -6.48 -4.73 9.73
CA GLY A 176 -7.58 -5.58 10.19
C GLY A 176 -8.06 -6.58 9.13
N ARG A 177 -7.55 -6.47 7.91
CA ARG A 177 -7.91 -7.33 6.78
C ARG A 177 -6.71 -7.60 5.91
N ILE A 178 -6.56 -8.84 5.49
CA ILE A 178 -5.55 -9.27 4.52
C ILE A 178 -6.22 -9.62 3.20
N VAL A 179 -5.65 -9.15 2.10
CA VAL A 179 -6.00 -9.57 0.74
C VAL A 179 -4.78 -10.28 0.17
N GLU A 180 -4.92 -11.55 -0.19
CA GLU A 180 -3.85 -12.33 -0.77
C GLU A 180 -4.02 -12.43 -2.29
N LEU A 181 -2.98 -12.09 -3.04
CA LEU A 181 -2.87 -12.35 -4.46
C LEU A 181 -2.11 -13.67 -4.67
N ASP A 182 -2.84 -14.73 -4.99
CA ASP A 182 -2.30 -16.07 -5.20
C ASP A 182 -2.78 -16.66 -6.52
N LYS A 183 -1.85 -17.05 -7.40
CA LYS A 183 -2.12 -17.66 -8.71
C LYS A 183 -3.13 -16.89 -9.56
N GLY A 184 -3.04 -15.56 -9.55
CA GLY A 184 -3.91 -14.67 -10.31
C GLY A 184 -5.29 -14.44 -9.70
N LYS A 185 -5.56 -14.91 -8.49
CA LYS A 185 -6.81 -14.69 -7.77
C LYS A 185 -6.59 -13.90 -6.48
N LEU A 186 -7.61 -13.16 -6.07
CA LEU A 186 -7.63 -12.44 -4.80
C LEU A 186 -8.46 -13.21 -3.77
N TYR A 187 -7.88 -13.42 -2.60
CA TYR A 187 -8.54 -14.01 -1.45
C TYR A 187 -8.54 -13.03 -0.30
N SER A 188 -9.70 -12.77 0.27
CA SER A 188 -9.87 -11.79 1.34
C SER A 188 -10.12 -12.49 2.68
N TYR A 189 -9.36 -12.07 3.69
CA TYR A 189 -9.42 -12.61 5.05
C TYR A 189 -9.66 -11.47 6.04
N GLN A 190 -10.76 -11.50 6.77
CA GLN A 190 -11.07 -10.54 7.83
C GLN A 190 -10.26 -10.88 9.10
N ALA A 191 -8.97 -10.67 9.02
CA ALA A 191 -8.00 -10.99 10.07
C ALA A 191 -6.73 -10.16 9.91
N ASN A 192 -5.97 -10.04 10.99
CA ASN A 192 -4.57 -9.63 10.97
C ASN A 192 -3.69 -10.74 10.37
N TYR A 193 -2.37 -10.55 10.35
CA TYR A 193 -1.47 -11.50 9.71
C TYR A 193 -1.46 -12.89 10.38
N GLU A 194 -1.54 -12.96 11.70
CA GLU A 194 -1.59 -14.22 12.43
C GLU A 194 -2.86 -15.00 12.12
N GLY A 195 -4.02 -14.35 12.19
CA GLY A 195 -5.31 -14.96 11.85
C GLY A 195 -5.39 -15.37 10.37
N PHE A 196 -4.78 -14.61 9.47
CA PHE A 196 -4.67 -14.96 8.06
C PHE A 196 -3.97 -16.31 7.85
N LEU A 197 -2.88 -16.60 8.56
CA LEU A 197 -2.15 -17.86 8.40
C LEU A 197 -3.04 -19.07 8.72
N ALA A 198 -3.86 -18.99 9.77
CA ALA A 198 -4.80 -20.05 10.14
C ALA A 198 -5.89 -20.23 9.06
N LEU A 199 -6.53 -19.14 8.63
CA LEU A 199 -7.59 -19.18 7.63
C LEU A 199 -7.07 -19.63 6.25
N LYS A 200 -5.84 -19.27 5.91
CA LYS A 200 -5.20 -19.77 4.68
C LYS A 200 -4.96 -21.27 4.73
N ALA A 201 -4.50 -21.81 5.87
CA ALA A 201 -4.29 -23.24 6.04
C ALA A 201 -5.62 -24.01 5.85
N GLU A 202 -6.71 -23.57 6.47
CA GLU A 202 -8.05 -24.15 6.28
C GLU A 202 -8.50 -24.12 4.80
N ARG A 203 -8.32 -22.98 4.14
CA ARG A 203 -8.65 -22.86 2.70
C ARG A 203 -7.90 -23.88 1.86
N MET A 204 -6.58 -24.06 2.12
CA MET A 204 -5.74 -24.99 1.37
C MET A 204 -6.18 -26.44 1.60
N GLU A 205 -6.47 -26.84 2.83
CA GLU A 205 -6.97 -28.17 3.16
C GLU A 205 -8.30 -28.46 2.46
N MET A 206 -9.24 -27.52 2.46
CA MET A 206 -10.51 -27.65 1.74
C MET A 206 -10.32 -27.81 0.23
N ALA A 207 -9.40 -27.03 -0.36
CA ALA A 207 -9.10 -27.11 -1.79
C ALA A 207 -8.51 -28.47 -2.17
N GLU A 208 -7.57 -29.00 -1.37
CA GLU A 208 -6.97 -30.32 -1.59
C GLU A 208 -8.01 -31.46 -1.43
N ALA A 209 -8.89 -31.37 -0.43
CA ALA A 209 -9.96 -32.35 -0.23
C ALA A 209 -10.94 -32.35 -1.40
N SER A 210 -11.29 -31.18 -1.92
CA SER A 210 -12.15 -31.02 -3.09
C SER A 210 -11.51 -31.63 -4.36
N GLU A 211 -10.23 -31.36 -4.58
CA GLU A 211 -9.49 -31.89 -5.72
C GLU A 211 -9.36 -33.41 -5.66
N ARG A 212 -9.07 -34.00 -4.48
CA ARG A 212 -9.08 -35.45 -4.28
C ARG A 212 -10.41 -36.10 -4.62
N LYS A 213 -11.54 -35.47 -4.19
CA LYS A 213 -12.89 -35.95 -4.52
C LYS A 213 -13.16 -35.89 -6.04
N ARG A 214 -12.79 -34.80 -6.69
CA ARG A 214 -12.94 -34.62 -8.13
C ARG A 214 -12.15 -35.66 -8.90
N GLN A 215 -10.91 -35.94 -8.54
CA GLN A 215 -10.08 -36.97 -9.16
C GLN A 215 -10.64 -38.39 -8.95
N ALA A 216 -11.21 -38.67 -7.78
CA ALA A 216 -11.85 -39.97 -7.50
C ALA A 216 -13.09 -40.18 -8.38
N ILE A 217 -13.93 -39.16 -8.58
CA ILE A 217 -15.10 -39.19 -9.46
C ILE A 217 -14.65 -39.46 -10.92
N LEU A 218 -13.66 -38.70 -11.41
CA LEU A 218 -13.15 -38.87 -12.77
C LEU A 218 -12.58 -40.27 -13.03
N ARG A 219 -11.89 -40.88 -12.04
CA ARG A 219 -11.40 -42.24 -12.16
C ARG A 219 -12.52 -43.26 -12.26
N ASN A 220 -13.62 -43.06 -11.55
CA ASN A 220 -14.77 -43.97 -11.58
C ASN A 220 -15.62 -43.81 -12.86
N GLU A 221 -15.57 -42.67 -13.54
CA GLU A 221 -16.28 -42.46 -14.81
C GLU A 221 -15.52 -43.00 -16.03
N ILE A 222 -14.20 -43.23 -15.89
CA ILE A 222 -13.33 -43.73 -16.97
C ILE A 222 -13.13 -45.24 -16.88
N ALA A 223 -13.48 -45.88 -15.76
CA ALA A 223 -13.41 -47.34 -15.55
C ALA A 223 -14.70 -48.02 -15.97
#